data_b8846d2d0a04d90d2b49df4598cf8a65
#
_entry.id   b8846d2d0a04d90d2b49df4598cf8a65
#
_cell.length_a   1.000
_cell.length_b   1.000
_cell.length_c   1.000
_cell.angle_alpha   90.00
_cell.angle_beta   90.00
_cell.angle_gamma   90.00
#
_symmetry.space_group_name_H-M   'P 1'
#
loop_
_entity.id
_entity.type
_entity.pdbx_description
1 polymer ?
#
loop_
_entity_poly.entity_id
_entity_poly.type
_entity_poly.pdbx_seq_one_letter_code
_entity_poly.pdbx_strand_id
1 'polypeptide(L)'
;MKWMLSIGALLFLVTGCQSQHGEEQVIKQDPAVPVMQQAQSEMKQQGFLKYKVQGSSVYIESTLQDFHLQPQRLKKNEKAGYFTVYVDGKREGNEYTAAFVVKHLSKGKHKMTVVLNSRHPEYKQKRETWDVFVT
;
A
#
# COMPACT_ATOMS: atom_id res chain seq x y z
N MET A 1 -74.30 20.39 -47.22
CA MET A 1 -73.39 20.74 -48.30
C MET A 1 -72.03 20.35 -47.87
N LYS A 2 -71.56 19.21 -48.37
CA LYS A 2 -70.43 19.11 -49.34
C LYS A 2 -69.17 19.68 -48.80
N TRP A 3 -68.13 18.97 -48.62
CA TRP A 3 -67.28 18.10 -49.40
C TRP A 3 -66.17 17.65 -48.48
N MET A 4 -65.96 16.36 -48.32
CA MET A 4 -65.04 15.51 -49.13
C MET A 4 -63.57 15.76 -48.89
N LEU A 5 -63.04 14.69 -48.36
CA LEU A 5 -61.77 14.08 -48.79
C LEU A 5 -60.48 14.84 -48.50
N SER A 6 -59.67 14.35 -47.66
CA SER A 6 -58.45 13.80 -48.17
C SER A 6 -57.76 12.94 -47.11
N ILE A 7 -57.67 11.76 -47.41
CA ILE A 7 -56.75 10.69 -47.09
C ILE A 7 -55.34 11.24 -47.08
N GLY A 8 -54.74 11.15 -45.99
CA GLY A 8 -53.31 11.39 -45.84
C GLY A 8 -52.79 10.41 -44.81
N ALA A 9 -52.76 9.18 -45.22
CA ALA A 9 -52.05 8.16 -44.47
C ALA A 9 -50.55 8.48 -44.54
N LEU A 10 -50.06 9.18 -43.55
CA LEU A 10 -48.62 9.29 -43.38
C LEU A 10 -48.17 8.23 -42.41
N LEU A 11 -47.86 7.09 -43.00
CA LEU A 11 -47.12 6.06 -42.34
C LEU A 11 -45.75 6.63 -41.94
N PHE A 12 -45.64 7.14 -40.76
CA PHE A 12 -44.32 7.27 -40.14
C PHE A 12 -43.88 5.87 -39.70
N LEU A 13 -43.21 5.24 -40.62
CA LEU A 13 -42.33 4.17 -40.27
C LEU A 13 -41.23 4.75 -39.36
N VAL A 14 -41.48 4.76 -38.09
CA VAL A 14 -40.44 4.90 -37.13
C VAL A 14 -39.65 3.60 -37.22
N THR A 15 -38.71 3.60 -38.13
CA THR A 15 -37.62 2.65 -38.04
C THR A 15 -36.89 2.99 -36.78
N GLY A 16 -37.34 2.37 -35.70
CA GLY A 16 -36.56 2.33 -34.50
C GLY A 16 -35.18 1.81 -34.88
N CYS A 17 -34.19 2.66 -34.74
CA CYS A 17 -32.84 2.19 -34.66
C CYS A 17 -32.74 1.26 -33.46
N GLN A 18 -32.96 0.03 -33.71
CA GLN A 18 -32.64 -1.06 -32.81
C GLN A 18 -31.17 -1.38 -32.97
N SER A 19 -30.36 -0.42 -32.66
CA SER A 19 -28.95 -0.64 -32.40
C SER A 19 -28.79 -1.19 -30.99
N GLN A 20 -29.42 -2.30 -30.77
CA GLN A 20 -29.29 -3.10 -29.58
C GLN A 20 -28.82 -4.50 -29.94
N HIS A 21 -27.96 -4.58 -30.88
CA HIS A 21 -26.98 -5.63 -30.80
C HIS A 21 -25.73 -4.97 -30.21
N GLY A 22 -25.77 -4.85 -28.88
CA GLY A 22 -24.62 -5.26 -28.17
C GLY A 22 -24.22 -6.62 -28.73
N GLU A 23 -23.34 -6.63 -29.68
CA GLU A 23 -22.52 -7.78 -29.87
C GLU A 23 -21.95 -8.06 -28.49
N GLU A 24 -22.56 -9.05 -27.86
CA GLU A 24 -21.88 -9.84 -26.88
C GLU A 24 -20.62 -10.32 -27.58
N GLN A 25 -19.61 -9.48 -27.56
CA GLN A 25 -18.27 -9.95 -27.78
C GLN A 25 -18.07 -10.95 -26.67
N VAL A 26 -18.35 -12.17 -27.03
CA VAL A 26 -17.73 -13.32 -26.39
C VAL A 26 -16.26 -12.98 -26.47
N ILE A 27 -15.77 -12.31 -25.43
CA ILE A 27 -14.37 -12.24 -25.12
C ILE A 27 -14.01 -13.69 -25.01
N LYS A 28 -13.50 -14.24 -26.10
CA LYS A 28 -12.74 -15.46 -26.03
C LYS A 28 -11.71 -15.15 -24.96
N GLN A 29 -11.99 -15.62 -23.77
CA GLN A 29 -10.99 -15.73 -22.74
C GLN A 29 -9.90 -16.57 -23.37
N ASP A 30 -8.89 -15.88 -23.84
CA ASP A 30 -7.63 -16.54 -24.09
C ASP A 30 -7.30 -17.28 -22.80
N PRO A 31 -6.99 -18.58 -22.88
CA PRO A 31 -6.72 -19.35 -21.70
C PRO A 31 -5.53 -18.72 -21.00
N ALA A 32 -5.87 -18.01 -19.92
CA ALA A 32 -4.99 -17.77 -18.80
C ALA A 32 -3.54 -17.46 -19.18
N VAL A 33 -3.28 -16.22 -19.49
CA VAL A 33 -2.11 -15.64 -18.88
C VAL A 33 -2.41 -15.70 -17.39
N PRO A 34 -1.68 -16.52 -16.59
CA PRO A 34 -1.80 -16.40 -15.16
C PRO A 34 -1.43 -14.96 -14.86
N VAL A 35 -2.41 -14.15 -14.56
CA VAL A 35 -2.16 -12.92 -13.84
C VAL A 35 -1.45 -13.42 -12.61
N MET A 36 -0.12 -13.35 -12.62
CA MET A 36 0.65 -13.39 -11.41
C MET A 36 0.05 -12.28 -10.57
N GLN A 37 -0.90 -12.65 -9.74
CA GLN A 37 -1.21 -11.90 -8.55
C GLN A 37 0.13 -11.86 -7.83
N GLN A 38 0.91 -10.83 -8.17
CA GLN A 38 1.92 -10.37 -7.26
C GLN A 38 1.13 -10.14 -5.98
N ALA A 39 1.24 -11.09 -5.10
CA ALA A 39 0.77 -10.94 -3.75
C ALA A 39 1.44 -9.65 -3.27
N GLN A 40 0.69 -8.55 -3.36
CA GLN A 40 1.06 -7.31 -2.70
C GLN A 40 1.04 -7.71 -1.24
N SER A 41 2.21 -8.05 -0.73
CA SER A 41 2.34 -8.42 0.67
C SER A 41 1.90 -7.20 1.46
N GLU A 42 0.71 -7.30 2.02
CA GLU A 42 0.13 -6.24 2.83
C GLU A 42 1.11 -5.89 3.96
N MET A 43 1.22 -4.61 4.25
CA MET A 43 2.04 -4.16 5.37
C MET A 43 1.42 -4.62 6.68
N LYS A 44 2.19 -5.33 7.48
CA LYS A 44 1.80 -5.77 8.81
C LYS A 44 2.05 -4.67 9.82
N GLN A 45 1.12 -4.51 10.77
CA GLN A 45 1.26 -3.54 11.87
C GLN A 45 2.10 -4.15 13.00
N GLN A 46 3.06 -3.38 13.51
CA GLN A 46 3.86 -3.70 14.68
C GLN A 46 4.06 -2.45 15.54
N GLY A 47 3.21 -2.27 16.53
CA GLY A 47 3.21 -1.09 17.39
C GLY A 47 3.13 0.23 16.61
N PHE A 48 4.15 1.07 16.72
CA PHE A 48 4.26 2.32 15.98
C PHE A 48 4.90 2.18 14.58
N LEU A 49 5.03 0.95 14.08
CA LEU A 49 5.61 0.64 12.79
C LEU A 49 4.65 -0.20 11.95
N LYS A 50 4.80 -0.09 10.63
CA LYS A 50 4.31 -1.06 9.65
C LYS A 50 5.49 -1.65 8.92
N TYR A 51 5.39 -2.91 8.52
CA TYR A 51 6.46 -3.56 7.76
C TYR A 51 5.92 -4.55 6.74
N LYS A 52 6.72 -4.82 5.72
CA LYS A 52 6.54 -5.94 4.78
C LYS A 52 7.89 -6.53 4.42
N VAL A 53 7.89 -7.82 4.15
CA VAL A 53 9.06 -8.53 3.63
C VAL A 53 8.88 -8.69 2.12
N GLN A 54 9.91 -8.35 1.36
CA GLN A 54 9.92 -8.53 -0.08
C GLN A 54 11.32 -8.97 -0.54
N GLY A 55 11.42 -10.20 -1.02
CA GLY A 55 12.72 -10.81 -1.31
C GLY A 55 13.60 -10.83 -0.06
N SER A 56 14.85 -10.39 -0.17
CA SER A 56 15.81 -10.28 0.93
C SER A 56 15.74 -8.96 1.69
N SER A 57 14.64 -8.24 1.60
CA SER A 57 14.50 -6.89 2.17
C SER A 57 13.27 -6.77 3.04
N VAL A 58 13.39 -5.98 4.11
CA VAL A 58 12.28 -5.60 4.98
C VAL A 58 12.05 -4.10 4.85
N TYR A 59 10.89 -3.74 4.35
CA TYR A 59 10.42 -2.36 4.23
C TYR A 59 9.70 -2.00 5.53
N ILE A 60 10.07 -0.89 6.12
CA ILE A 60 9.54 -0.44 7.40
C ILE A 60 9.07 1.00 7.26
N GLU A 61 7.90 1.29 7.81
CA GLU A 61 7.29 2.62 7.83
C GLU A 61 6.81 2.97 9.23
N SER A 62 7.12 4.16 9.69
CA SER A 62 6.64 4.69 10.97
C SER A 62 5.23 5.22 10.85
N THR A 63 4.39 4.91 11.83
CA THR A 63 3.03 5.44 11.97
C THR A 63 2.94 6.59 12.97
N LEU A 64 4.08 7.08 13.46
CA LEU A 64 4.12 8.23 14.37
C LEU A 64 3.65 9.50 13.64
N GLN A 65 2.67 10.17 14.22
CA GLN A 65 2.20 11.47 13.75
C GLN A 65 2.85 12.59 14.57
N ASP A 66 3.04 13.73 13.95
CA ASP A 66 3.61 14.93 14.59
C ASP A 66 4.97 14.68 15.26
N PHE A 67 5.77 13.79 14.67
CA PHE A 67 7.10 13.43 15.15
C PHE A 67 8.15 13.75 14.09
N HIS A 68 9.17 14.50 14.48
CA HIS A 68 10.25 14.94 13.58
C HIS A 68 11.43 13.98 13.66
N LEU A 69 11.76 13.34 12.54
CA LEU A 69 12.96 12.50 12.45
C LEU A 69 14.17 13.36 12.10
N GLN A 70 15.18 13.35 12.97
CA GLN A 70 16.38 14.18 12.81
C GLN A 70 17.61 13.55 13.46
N PRO A 71 18.80 13.72 12.86
CA PRO A 71 20.04 13.11 13.37
C PRO A 71 20.65 13.83 14.56
N GLN A 72 20.22 15.08 14.87
CA GLN A 72 20.99 15.95 15.76
C GLN A 72 20.19 16.45 16.98
N ARG A 73 20.93 16.61 18.06
CA ARG A 73 20.60 17.32 19.32
C ARG A 73 19.13 17.30 19.71
N LEU A 74 18.69 16.15 20.14
CA LEU A 74 17.33 16.01 20.67
C LEU A 74 17.15 16.90 21.89
N LYS A 75 16.22 17.85 21.79
CA LYS A 75 15.83 18.69 22.91
C LYS A 75 14.84 17.95 23.81
N LYS A 76 14.90 18.24 25.09
CA LYS A 76 13.88 17.75 26.05
C LYS A 76 12.52 18.33 25.64
N ASN A 77 11.49 17.50 25.67
CA ASN A 77 10.10 17.86 25.32
C ASN A 77 9.86 18.18 23.81
N GLU A 78 10.84 18.00 22.94
CA GLU A 78 10.61 18.06 21.50
C GLU A 78 10.15 16.68 21.00
N LYS A 79 9.07 16.61 20.22
CA LYS A 79 8.61 15.39 19.55
C LYS A 79 9.52 15.07 18.37
N ALA A 80 10.76 14.75 18.69
CA ALA A 80 11.80 14.50 17.69
C ALA A 80 12.71 13.35 18.14
N GLY A 81 13.34 12.70 17.15
CA GLY A 81 14.24 11.59 17.40
C GLY A 81 14.71 10.91 16.15
N TYR A 82 15.19 9.68 16.31
CA TYR A 82 15.62 8.81 15.22
C TYR A 82 15.43 7.35 15.62
N PHE A 83 15.43 6.47 14.66
CA PHE A 83 15.39 5.04 14.88
C PHE A 83 16.78 4.43 14.92
N THR A 84 17.02 3.47 15.79
CA THR A 84 18.14 2.54 15.69
C THR A 84 17.60 1.16 15.36
N VAL A 85 18.14 0.54 14.33
CA VAL A 85 17.70 -0.75 13.79
C VAL A 85 18.69 -1.83 14.17
N TYR A 86 18.16 -2.96 14.62
CA TYR A 86 18.91 -4.19 14.93
C TYR A 86 18.29 -5.36 14.17
N VAL A 87 19.16 -6.24 13.67
CA VAL A 87 18.80 -7.53 13.09
C VAL A 87 19.55 -8.61 13.86
N ASP A 88 18.83 -9.58 14.40
CA ASP A 88 19.38 -10.67 15.21
C ASP A 88 20.26 -10.18 16.37
N GLY A 89 19.90 -9.04 16.95
CA GLY A 89 20.63 -8.40 18.03
C GLY A 89 21.84 -7.55 17.58
N LYS A 90 22.23 -7.60 16.31
CA LYS A 90 23.31 -6.78 15.75
C LYS A 90 22.76 -5.44 15.28
N ARG A 91 23.42 -4.37 15.64
CA ARG A 91 23.06 -3.02 15.18
C ARG A 91 23.39 -2.85 13.70
N GLU A 92 22.40 -2.49 12.91
CA GLU A 92 22.56 -2.19 11.47
C GLU A 92 22.80 -0.72 11.22
N GLY A 93 22.13 0.16 11.95
CA GLY A 93 22.33 1.60 11.78
C GLY A 93 21.28 2.46 12.47
N ASN A 94 21.34 3.76 12.16
CA ASN A 94 20.32 4.72 12.53
C ASN A 94 19.56 5.17 11.30
N GLU A 95 18.25 5.37 11.46
CA GLU A 95 17.36 5.85 10.42
C GLU A 95 16.73 7.18 10.84
N TYR A 96 16.68 8.10 9.90
CA TYR A 96 16.22 9.47 10.09
C TYR A 96 15.04 9.83 9.20
N THR A 97 14.42 8.81 8.60
CA THR A 97 13.25 8.92 7.72
C THR A 97 12.12 8.06 8.23
N ALA A 98 10.88 8.46 7.93
CA ALA A 98 9.70 7.70 8.36
C ALA A 98 9.58 6.35 7.65
N ALA A 99 10.14 6.22 6.46
CA ALA A 99 10.18 4.98 5.70
C ALA A 99 11.63 4.63 5.36
N PHE A 100 12.03 3.39 5.63
CA PHE A 100 13.37 2.87 5.37
C PHE A 100 13.36 1.38 5.05
N VAL A 101 14.47 0.86 4.57
CA VAL A 101 14.58 -0.52 4.11
C VAL A 101 15.84 -1.16 4.68
N VAL A 102 15.66 -2.32 5.33
CA VAL A 102 16.78 -3.21 5.70
C VAL A 102 16.96 -4.21 4.57
N LYS A 103 18.14 -4.24 3.97
CA LYS A 103 18.45 -5.02 2.76
C LYS A 103 19.42 -6.16 3.06
N HIS A 104 19.52 -7.07 2.09
CA HIS A 104 20.51 -8.16 2.09
C HIS A 104 20.40 -9.12 3.27
N LEU A 105 19.19 -9.36 3.76
CA LEU A 105 18.97 -10.38 4.76
C LEU A 105 19.11 -11.77 4.13
N SER A 106 19.75 -12.68 4.85
CA SER A 106 19.84 -14.08 4.46
C SER A 106 18.47 -14.75 4.45
N LYS A 107 18.35 -15.88 3.78
CA LYS A 107 17.13 -16.70 3.88
C LYS A 107 16.96 -17.23 5.28
N GLY A 108 15.71 -17.26 5.73
CA GLY A 108 15.36 -17.79 7.03
C GLY A 108 14.69 -16.79 7.95
N LYS A 109 14.66 -17.13 9.22
CA LYS A 109 14.05 -16.32 10.27
C LYS A 109 15.04 -15.29 10.81
N HIS A 110 14.60 -14.04 10.90
CA HIS A 110 15.35 -12.95 11.51
C HIS A 110 14.52 -12.24 12.58
N LYS A 111 15.17 -11.81 13.64
CA LYS A 111 14.58 -10.98 14.68
C LYS A 111 14.89 -9.52 14.41
N MET A 112 13.87 -8.76 14.09
CA MET A 112 13.97 -7.31 13.89
C MET A 112 13.73 -6.60 15.22
N THR A 113 14.52 -5.57 15.50
CA THR A 113 14.27 -4.65 16.61
C THR A 113 14.49 -3.23 16.15
N VAL A 114 13.52 -2.36 16.38
CA VAL A 114 13.62 -0.93 16.12
C VAL A 114 13.40 -0.18 17.42
N VAL A 115 14.36 0.66 17.76
CA VAL A 115 14.35 1.50 18.97
C VAL A 115 14.16 2.94 18.55
N LEU A 116 13.13 3.59 19.09
CA LEU A 116 12.94 5.02 18.94
C LEU A 116 13.77 5.77 19.98
N ASN A 117 14.75 6.51 19.53
CA ASN A 117 15.58 7.37 20.35
C ASN A 117 14.96 8.77 20.38
N SER A 118 14.37 9.12 21.50
CA SER A 118 13.79 10.45 21.74
C SER A 118 14.02 10.88 23.19
N ARG A 119 14.10 12.18 23.41
CA ARG A 119 14.14 12.78 24.75
C ARG A 119 12.77 13.25 25.24
N HIS A 120 11.77 13.18 24.39
CA HIS A 120 10.40 13.48 24.76
C HIS A 120 9.84 12.37 25.66
N PRO A 121 9.19 12.68 26.78
CA PRO A 121 8.71 11.70 27.77
C PRO A 121 7.77 10.64 27.16
N GLU A 122 6.89 11.02 26.27
CA GLU A 122 5.93 10.14 25.61
C GLU A 122 6.59 9.05 24.74
N TYR A 123 7.75 9.36 24.16
CA TYR A 123 8.46 8.48 23.22
C TYR A 123 9.70 7.83 23.83
N LYS A 124 10.00 8.12 25.07
CA LYS A 124 11.15 7.57 25.77
C LYS A 124 11.04 6.05 25.90
N GLN A 125 12.08 5.35 25.48
CA GLN A 125 12.18 3.89 25.53
C GLN A 125 11.18 3.11 24.67
N LYS A 126 10.57 3.72 23.66
CA LYS A 126 9.74 2.98 22.70
C LYS A 126 10.62 2.03 21.88
N ARG A 127 10.22 0.76 21.86
CA ARG A 127 10.92 -0.31 21.16
C ARG A 127 9.89 -1.27 20.61
N GLU A 128 10.10 -1.69 19.35
CA GLU A 128 9.35 -2.77 18.75
C GLU A 128 10.28 -3.92 18.38
N THR A 129 9.85 -5.13 18.64
CA THR A 129 10.61 -6.34 18.31
C THR A 129 9.65 -7.38 17.72
N TRP A 130 10.02 -7.93 16.56
CA TRP A 130 9.22 -8.93 15.87
C TRP A 130 10.08 -9.85 15.02
N ASP A 131 9.52 -10.97 14.62
CA ASP A 131 10.17 -11.92 13.73
C ASP A 131 9.72 -11.69 12.28
N VAL A 132 10.64 -11.80 11.34
CA VAL A 132 10.40 -11.83 9.91
C VAL A 132 10.95 -13.12 9.32
N PHE A 133 10.39 -13.55 8.20
CA PHE A 133 10.86 -14.71 7.47
C PHE A 133 11.20 -14.32 6.04
N VAL A 134 12.45 -14.54 5.64
CA VAL A 134 12.99 -14.28 4.30
C VAL A 134 13.03 -15.60 3.52
N THR A 135 12.39 -15.65 2.36
CA THR A 135 12.26 -16.82 1.49
C THR A 135 13.29 -16.88 0.38
#